data_ccaa2b3a1acf8299f0887d5f3fc7b4ab
#
_entry.id   ccaa2b3a1acf8299f0887d5f3fc7b4ab
#
_cell.length_a   1.000
_cell.length_b   1.000
_cell.length_c   1.000
_cell.angle_alpha   90.00
_cell.angle_beta   90.00
_cell.angle_gamma   90.00
#
_symmetry.space_group_name_H-M   'P 1'
#
loop_
_entity.id
_entity.type
_entity.pdbx_description
1 polymer ?
#
loop_
_entity_poly.entity_id
_entity_poly.type
_entity_poly.pdbx_seq_one_letter_code
_entity_poly.pdbx_strand_id
1 'polypeptide(L)'
;MQHSHATRRFALGSIASAVVLGAGLLGGTSALAQAYPTKPVTIIVPFAAGGTTDILARIIGQALTAELGQSVVVDNRAGAGGNIGGQAAAKATPDGHTLFMGTVGTHAINASLYK
;
A
#
# COMPACT_ATOMS: atom_id res chain seq x y z
N MET A 1 -66.14 4.45 -49.25
CA MET A 1 -64.95 5.14 -48.90
C MET A 1 -64.56 4.68 -47.49
N GLN A 2 -63.61 3.71 -47.37
CA GLN A 2 -63.16 3.20 -46.10
C GLN A 2 -61.74 3.73 -45.94
N HIS A 3 -61.48 4.48 -44.87
CA HIS A 3 -60.12 4.89 -44.49
C HIS A 3 -59.67 4.10 -43.26
N SER A 4 -58.61 3.37 -43.47
CA SER A 4 -57.91 2.48 -42.55
C SER A 4 -57.36 3.22 -41.34
N HIS A 5 -57.74 2.76 -40.14
CA HIS A 5 -57.08 3.07 -38.89
C HIS A 5 -56.25 1.86 -38.41
N ALA A 6 -55.11 1.66 -39.03
CA ALA A 6 -54.24 0.54 -38.64
C ALA A 6 -52.78 0.92 -38.76
N THR A 7 -52.28 1.95 -38.05
CA THR A 7 -50.82 2.20 -38.01
C THR A 7 -50.34 2.94 -36.73
N ARG A 8 -50.98 2.72 -35.59
CA ARG A 8 -50.60 3.46 -34.38
C ARG A 8 -50.30 2.57 -33.14
N ARG A 9 -50.12 1.27 -33.32
CA ARG A 9 -49.96 0.36 -32.18
C ARG A 9 -48.60 -0.33 -32.05
N PHE A 10 -47.62 -0.02 -32.89
CA PHE A 10 -46.30 -0.67 -32.88
C PHE A 10 -45.12 0.19 -32.36
N ALA A 11 -45.35 1.43 -31.94
CA ALA A 11 -44.26 2.33 -31.54
C ALA A 11 -44.01 2.42 -30.03
N LEU A 12 -44.78 1.76 -29.17
CA LEU A 12 -44.65 1.88 -27.71
C LEU A 12 -44.04 0.67 -27.04
N GLY A 13 -43.73 -0.40 -27.78
CA GLY A 13 -43.14 -1.64 -27.22
C GLY A 13 -41.61 -1.66 -27.17
N SER A 14 -40.92 -0.81 -27.94
CA SER A 14 -39.45 -0.90 -28.11
C SER A 14 -38.64 -0.03 -27.18
N ILE A 15 -39.22 0.87 -26.42
CA ILE A 15 -38.51 1.79 -25.52
C ILE A 15 -38.35 1.21 -24.11
N ALA A 16 -39.25 0.30 -23.71
CA ALA A 16 -39.18 -0.31 -22.36
C ALA A 16 -38.08 -1.36 -22.18
N SER A 17 -37.58 -1.99 -23.26
CA SER A 17 -36.57 -3.03 -23.18
C SER A 17 -35.14 -2.50 -23.10
N ALA A 18 -34.89 -1.25 -23.47
CA ALA A 18 -33.53 -0.66 -23.46
C ALA A 18 -33.11 -0.16 -22.06
N VAL A 19 -34.05 0.09 -21.15
CA VAL A 19 -33.76 0.64 -19.82
C VAL A 19 -33.34 -0.44 -18.82
N VAL A 20 -33.70 -1.70 -19.04
CA VAL A 20 -33.39 -2.79 -18.11
C VAL A 20 -31.95 -3.34 -18.30
N LEU A 21 -31.35 -3.20 -19.48
CA LEU A 21 -29.96 -3.62 -19.73
C LEU A 21 -28.90 -2.65 -19.20
N GLY A 22 -29.26 -1.39 -18.91
CA GLY A 22 -28.31 -0.36 -18.43
C GLY A 22 -28.05 -0.39 -16.91
N ALA A 23 -28.90 -1.04 -16.13
CA ALA A 23 -28.80 -1.04 -14.67
C ALA A 23 -27.90 -2.15 -14.10
N GLY A 24 -27.45 -3.10 -14.92
CA GLY A 24 -26.64 -4.26 -14.50
C GLY A 24 -25.13 -4.02 -14.43
N LEU A 25 -24.61 -2.88 -14.93
CA LEU A 25 -23.16 -2.64 -15.05
C LEU A 25 -22.59 -1.73 -13.96
N LEU A 26 -23.39 -1.29 -13.00
CA LEU A 26 -22.96 -0.50 -11.84
C LEU A 26 -22.73 -1.34 -10.58
N GLY A 27 -22.63 -2.65 -10.69
CA GLY A 27 -22.09 -3.51 -9.66
C GLY A 27 -20.59 -3.23 -9.51
N GLY A 28 -20.25 -2.08 -8.92
CA GLY A 28 -18.87 -1.80 -8.52
C GLY A 28 -18.40 -2.94 -7.63
N THR A 29 -17.45 -3.75 -8.12
CA THR A 29 -16.68 -4.64 -7.27
C THR A 29 -16.07 -3.77 -6.20
N SER A 30 -16.60 -3.83 -4.98
CA SER A 30 -15.92 -3.29 -3.80
C SER A 30 -14.57 -4.00 -3.74
N ALA A 31 -13.52 -3.36 -4.24
CA ALA A 31 -12.17 -3.79 -4.00
C ALA A 31 -12.03 -3.79 -2.48
N LEU A 32 -12.08 -4.95 -1.86
CA LEU A 32 -11.74 -5.12 -0.45
C LEU A 32 -10.29 -4.67 -0.34
N ALA A 33 -10.09 -3.44 0.14
CA ALA A 33 -8.76 -2.96 0.49
C ALA A 33 -8.19 -3.98 1.47
N GLN A 34 -7.12 -4.66 1.08
CA GLN A 34 -6.44 -5.60 1.97
C GLN A 34 -6.06 -4.83 3.23
N ALA A 35 -6.51 -5.33 4.38
CA ALA A 35 -6.15 -4.75 5.66
C ALA A 35 -4.62 -4.77 5.79
N TYR A 36 -4.01 -3.60 5.90
CA TYR A 36 -2.57 -3.45 6.13
C TYR A 36 -2.34 -2.99 7.57
N PRO A 37 -1.36 -3.55 8.26
CA PRO A 37 -0.47 -4.63 7.89
C PRO A 37 -1.08 -6.03 8.14
N THR A 38 -0.77 -7.00 7.27
CA THR A 38 -1.26 -8.39 7.38
C THR A 38 -0.31 -9.31 8.15
N LYS A 39 0.91 -8.85 8.42
CA LYS A 39 2.00 -9.56 9.11
C LYS A 39 2.87 -8.56 9.88
N PRO A 40 3.76 -9.01 10.77
CA PRO A 40 4.67 -8.13 11.47
C PRO A 40 5.46 -7.21 10.54
N VAL A 41 5.67 -5.97 10.97
CA VAL A 41 6.48 -4.97 10.28
C VAL A 41 7.88 -4.96 10.86
N THR A 42 8.91 -4.91 10.02
CA THR A 42 10.31 -4.85 10.43
C THR A 42 10.89 -3.47 10.18
N ILE A 43 11.54 -2.88 11.18
CA ILE A 43 12.35 -1.66 11.03
C ILE A 43 13.81 -2.04 10.99
N ILE A 44 14.45 -1.92 9.84
CA ILE A 44 15.91 -2.10 9.70
C ILE A 44 16.62 -0.86 10.23
N VAL A 45 17.47 -1.05 11.23
CA VAL A 45 18.34 -0.01 11.80
C VAL A 45 19.77 -0.27 11.36
N PRO A 46 20.44 0.65 10.64
CA PRO A 46 21.78 0.42 10.07
C PRO A 46 22.92 0.59 11.05
N PHE A 47 22.65 0.52 12.35
CA PHE A 47 23.61 0.72 13.42
C PHE A 47 23.43 -0.32 14.54
N ALA A 48 24.45 -0.43 15.40
CA ALA A 48 24.43 -1.35 16.53
C ALA A 48 23.25 -1.05 17.49
N ALA A 49 22.75 -2.10 18.12
CA ALA A 49 21.72 -2.00 19.14
C ALA A 49 22.22 -1.14 20.32
N GLY A 50 21.31 -0.38 20.94
CA GLY A 50 21.58 0.51 22.08
C GLY A 50 22.06 1.91 21.68
N GLY A 51 22.29 2.18 20.39
CA GLY A 51 22.58 3.53 19.91
C GLY A 51 21.33 4.41 19.79
N THR A 52 21.52 5.70 19.60
CA THR A 52 20.41 6.69 19.48
C THR A 52 19.37 6.29 18.43
N THR A 53 19.83 5.82 17.27
CA THR A 53 18.94 5.40 16.17
C THR A 53 18.13 4.15 16.55
N ASP A 54 18.72 3.22 17.27
CA ASP A 54 18.05 2.01 17.76
C ASP A 54 16.98 2.35 18.82
N ILE A 55 17.32 3.23 19.76
CA ILE A 55 16.37 3.70 20.79
C ILE A 55 15.16 4.37 20.15
N LEU A 56 15.39 5.27 19.19
CA LEU A 56 14.32 5.94 18.45
C LEU A 56 13.46 4.93 17.66
N ALA A 57 14.09 3.96 17.00
CA ALA A 57 13.38 2.94 16.25
C ALA A 57 12.46 2.10 17.16
N ARG A 58 12.92 1.78 18.37
CA ARG A 58 12.11 1.03 19.35
C ARG A 58 10.93 1.84 19.88
N ILE A 59 11.14 3.13 20.18
CA ILE A 59 10.05 4.03 20.60
C ILE A 59 8.99 4.14 19.50
N ILE A 60 9.42 4.38 18.28
CA ILE A 60 8.51 4.46 17.11
C ILE A 60 7.84 3.11 16.88
N GLY A 61 8.58 2.00 16.97
CA GLY A 61 8.05 0.66 16.80
C GLY A 61 6.96 0.31 17.82
N GLN A 62 7.11 0.72 19.08
CA GLN A 62 6.06 0.55 20.09
C GLN A 62 4.79 1.34 19.74
N ALA A 63 4.93 2.61 19.34
CA ALA A 63 3.81 3.43 18.93
C ALA A 63 3.10 2.85 17.70
N LEU A 64 3.86 2.43 16.69
CA LEU A 64 3.31 1.80 15.49
C LEU A 64 2.61 0.47 15.79
N THR A 65 3.13 -0.32 16.73
CA THR A 65 2.47 -1.58 17.16
C THR A 65 1.08 -1.30 17.72
N ALA A 66 0.93 -0.25 18.53
CA ALA A 66 -0.35 0.14 19.10
C ALA A 66 -1.36 0.61 18.03
N GLU A 67 -0.89 1.39 17.05
CA GLU A 67 -1.73 1.97 15.99
C GLU A 67 -2.09 0.94 14.91
N LEU A 68 -1.14 0.09 14.53
CA LEU A 68 -1.31 -0.85 13.41
C LEU A 68 -1.93 -2.19 13.85
N GLY A 69 -1.96 -2.50 15.15
CA GLY A 69 -2.44 -3.79 15.66
C GLY A 69 -1.58 -4.99 15.26
N GLN A 70 -0.37 -4.74 14.72
CA GLN A 70 0.61 -5.75 14.33
C GLN A 70 1.95 -5.46 15.01
N SER A 71 2.69 -6.52 15.34
CA SER A 71 4.01 -6.41 15.95
C SER A 71 4.98 -5.66 15.04
N VAL A 72 5.72 -4.70 15.60
CA VAL A 72 6.81 -4.01 14.90
C VAL A 72 8.14 -4.41 15.54
N VAL A 73 9.02 -5.01 14.74
CA VAL A 73 10.29 -5.59 15.18
C VAL A 73 11.44 -4.72 14.67
N VAL A 74 12.40 -4.44 15.54
CA VAL A 74 13.64 -3.73 15.18
C VAL A 74 14.73 -4.75 14.84
N ASP A 75 15.30 -4.64 13.63
CA ASP A 75 16.39 -5.47 13.11
C ASP A 75 17.65 -4.60 12.90
N ASN A 76 18.66 -4.79 13.76
CA ASN A 76 19.90 -4.03 13.69
C ASN A 76 20.88 -4.67 12.70
N ARG A 77 21.17 -3.97 11.60
CA ARG A 77 22.11 -4.38 10.55
C ARG A 77 23.22 -3.35 10.37
N ALA A 78 24.15 -3.38 11.32
CA ALA A 78 25.31 -2.47 11.31
C ALA A 78 26.37 -2.89 10.27
N GLY A 79 27.18 -1.93 9.85
CA GLY A 79 28.35 -2.14 9.02
C GLY A 79 28.44 -1.21 7.81
N ALA A 80 29.67 -0.97 7.34
CA ALA A 80 29.99 -0.10 6.21
C ALA A 80 29.28 1.26 6.27
N GLY A 81 29.33 1.94 7.43
CA GLY A 81 28.68 3.24 7.61
C GLY A 81 27.14 3.20 7.46
N GLY A 82 26.50 2.03 7.64
CA GLY A 82 25.07 1.84 7.46
C GLY A 82 24.67 1.30 6.08
N ASN A 83 25.60 1.13 5.14
CA ASN A 83 25.31 0.64 3.80
C ASN A 83 24.77 -0.80 3.79
N ILE A 84 25.21 -1.66 4.74
CA ILE A 84 24.69 -3.02 4.85
C ILE A 84 23.19 -3.02 5.15
N GLY A 85 22.77 -2.24 6.13
CA GLY A 85 21.34 -2.07 6.44
C GLY A 85 20.57 -1.45 5.29
N GLY A 86 21.12 -0.42 4.63
CA GLY A 86 20.51 0.23 3.48
C GLY A 86 20.30 -0.73 2.30
N GLN A 87 21.29 -1.55 1.98
CA GLN A 87 21.17 -2.57 0.92
C GLN A 87 20.14 -3.65 1.29
N ALA A 88 20.08 -4.05 2.54
CA ALA A 88 19.08 -5.02 3.00
C ALA A 88 17.65 -4.47 2.83
N ALA A 89 17.45 -3.20 3.19
CA ALA A 89 16.17 -2.53 3.01
C ALA A 89 15.79 -2.38 1.52
N ALA A 90 16.75 -1.98 0.68
CA ALA A 90 16.54 -1.81 -0.75
C ALA A 90 16.19 -3.12 -1.48
N LYS A 91 16.66 -4.26 -0.97
CA LYS A 91 16.37 -5.60 -1.52
C LYS A 91 15.14 -6.26 -0.90
N ALA A 92 14.53 -5.64 0.10
CA ALA A 92 13.33 -6.17 0.73
C ALA A 92 12.13 -6.13 -0.23
N THR A 93 11.15 -7.00 0.02
CA THR A 93 9.89 -7.00 -0.74
C THR A 93 9.19 -5.66 -0.59
N PRO A 94 8.76 -5.01 -1.69
CA PRO A 94 8.14 -3.67 -1.64
C PRO A 94 6.66 -3.74 -1.25
N ASP A 95 6.35 -4.45 -0.17
CA ASP A 95 5.00 -4.67 0.34
C ASP A 95 4.65 -3.78 1.56
N GLY A 96 5.55 -2.87 1.93
CA GLY A 96 5.37 -1.96 3.06
C GLY A 96 5.68 -2.57 4.43
N HIS A 97 6.02 -3.87 4.53
CA HIS A 97 6.32 -4.52 5.81
C HIS A 97 7.79 -4.43 6.24
N THR A 98 8.64 -3.82 5.41
CA THR A 98 10.03 -3.51 5.76
C THR A 98 10.27 -2.02 5.67
N LEU A 99 10.58 -1.40 6.80
CA LEU A 99 10.92 0.01 6.92
C LEU A 99 12.41 0.16 7.17
N PHE A 100 12.97 1.30 6.80
CA PHE A 100 14.37 1.62 7.03
C PHE A 100 14.51 2.88 7.87
N MET A 101 15.25 2.79 8.98
CA MET A 101 15.59 3.94 9.81
C MET A 101 16.82 4.64 9.23
N GLY A 102 16.63 5.46 8.21
CA GLY A 102 17.71 6.20 7.57
C GLY A 102 18.23 7.38 8.39
N THR A 103 19.45 7.77 8.10
CA THR A 103 20.12 8.95 8.66
C THR A 103 20.72 9.80 7.54
N VAL A 104 21.17 10.99 7.86
CA VAL A 104 21.94 11.83 6.92
C VAL A 104 23.14 11.08 6.36
N GLY A 105 23.81 10.27 7.19
CA GLY A 105 24.93 9.43 6.74
C GLY A 105 24.54 8.47 5.64
N THR A 106 23.47 7.71 5.83
CA THR A 106 23.03 6.67 4.88
C THR A 106 22.40 7.22 3.60
N HIS A 107 21.74 8.39 3.65
CA HIS A 107 20.99 8.93 2.51
C HIS A 107 21.73 10.02 1.72
N ALA A 108 22.69 10.72 2.33
CA ALA A 108 23.41 11.82 1.68
C ALA A 108 24.92 11.58 1.64
N ILE A 109 25.55 11.38 2.81
CA ILE A 109 27.02 11.35 2.89
C ILE A 109 27.58 10.09 2.20
N ASN A 110 26.98 8.94 2.41
CA ASN A 110 27.46 7.67 1.85
C ASN A 110 27.41 7.64 0.32
N ALA A 111 26.50 8.34 -0.32
CA ALA A 111 26.45 8.46 -1.76
C ALA A 111 27.73 9.11 -2.37
N SER A 112 28.41 9.94 -1.58
CA SER A 112 29.67 10.59 -1.99
C SER A 112 30.93 9.84 -1.53
N LEU A 113 30.86 9.11 -0.40
CA LEU A 113 32.00 8.41 0.20
C LEU A 113 32.22 7.00 -0.34
N TYR A 114 31.14 6.30 -0.67
CA TYR A 114 31.18 4.92 -1.16
C TYR A 114 30.78 4.92 -2.63
N LYS A 115 31.78 4.84 -3.51
CA LYS A 115 31.56 4.72 -4.97
C LYS A 115 31.54 3.24 -5.37
#